data_b4a7cb4cb379fc5890597d134e2a11c6
#
_entry.id   b4a7cb4cb379fc5890597d134e2a11c6
#
_cell.length_a   1.000
_cell.length_b   1.000
_cell.length_c   1.000
_cell.angle_alpha   90.00
_cell.angle_beta   90.00
_cell.angle_gamma   90.00
#
_symmetry.space_group_name_H-M   'P 1'
#
loop_
_entity.id
_entity.type
_entity.pdbx_description
1 polymer ?
#
loop_
_entity_poly.entity_id
_entity_poly.type
_entity_poly.pdbx_seq_one_letter_code
_entity_poly.pdbx_strand_id
1 'polypeptide(L)'
;MGHKLGIDFGTTNSVIARWDDDKQDSEVILIDGLSDTSDKNLPPVVPSLLYVNDGQKRVITCGVKVRQEGLDNQQNNRLFRNFKRGIVSTPAPEPRKIDDSDWADKDAGRAFVKHLIHSLPYKNDEIDQLV
;
A
#
# COMPACT_ATOMS: atom_id res chain seq x y z
N MET A 1 18.27 19.47 2.54
CA MET A 1 16.82 19.68 2.63
C MET A 1 16.09 18.36 2.42
N GLY A 2 15.04 18.14 3.15
CA GLY A 2 14.26 16.92 3.05
C GLY A 2 13.18 17.00 1.98
N HIS A 3 12.51 15.88 1.77
CA HIS A 3 11.45 15.75 0.78
C HIS A 3 10.08 15.98 1.42
N LYS A 4 9.20 16.62 0.66
CA LYS A 4 7.78 16.78 1.03
C LYS A 4 6.98 15.76 0.23
N LEU A 5 6.32 14.85 0.94
CA LEU A 5 5.60 13.74 0.34
C LEU A 5 4.11 13.81 0.65
N GLY A 6 3.29 13.41 -0.29
CA GLY A 6 1.86 13.20 -0.10
C GLY A 6 1.48 11.78 -0.44
N ILE A 7 0.60 11.19 0.37
CA ILE A 7 0.05 9.86 0.12
C ILE A 7 -1.43 10.00 -0.20
N ASP A 8 -1.84 9.48 -1.34
CA ASP A 8 -3.24 9.26 -1.67
C ASP A 8 -3.53 7.76 -1.54
N PHE A 9 -4.14 7.38 -0.42
CA PHE A 9 -4.52 6.01 -0.16
C PHE A 9 -5.89 5.75 -0.78
N GLY A 10 -5.89 5.26 -2.03
CA GLY A 10 -7.11 4.97 -2.76
C GLY A 10 -7.65 3.57 -2.51
N THR A 11 -8.92 3.36 -2.87
CA THR A 11 -9.59 2.05 -2.74
C THR A 11 -8.95 1.00 -3.65
N THR A 12 -8.62 1.37 -4.87
CA THR A 12 -8.06 0.46 -5.89
C THR A 12 -6.56 0.64 -6.06
N ASN A 13 -6.10 1.88 -6.06
CA ASN A 13 -4.68 2.22 -6.21
C ASN A 13 -4.29 3.28 -5.20
N SER A 14 -3.04 3.22 -4.79
CA SER A 14 -2.44 4.23 -3.91
C SER A 14 -1.27 4.91 -4.61
N VAL A 15 -1.07 6.17 -4.30
CA VAL A 15 -0.04 7.01 -4.93
C VAL A 15 0.75 7.73 -3.86
N ILE A 16 2.06 7.78 -4.02
CA ILE A 16 2.91 8.68 -3.24
C ILE A 16 3.52 9.67 -4.23
N ALA A 17 3.38 10.95 -3.93
CA ALA A 17 3.93 12.02 -4.75
C ALA A 17 4.89 12.87 -3.94
N ARG A 18 5.93 13.35 -4.61
CA ARG A 18 6.90 14.28 -4.07
C ARG A 18 6.67 15.66 -4.66
N TRP A 19 6.63 16.67 -3.80
CA TRP A 19 6.55 18.05 -4.24
C TRP A 19 7.95 18.57 -4.61
N ASP A 20 8.06 19.17 -5.78
CA ASP A 20 9.28 19.81 -6.27
C ASP A 20 9.10 21.33 -6.23
N ASP A 21 9.77 22.01 -5.31
CA ASP A 21 9.67 23.46 -5.15
C ASP A 21 10.18 24.22 -6.37
N ASP A 22 11.18 23.70 -7.05
CA ASP A 22 11.79 24.37 -8.22
C ASP A 22 10.83 24.35 -9.41
N LYS A 23 10.17 23.24 -9.63
CA LYS A 23 9.19 23.09 -10.73
C LYS A 23 7.79 23.54 -10.36
N GLN A 24 7.53 23.79 -9.07
CA GLN A 24 6.20 24.08 -8.54
C GLN A 24 5.18 23.03 -8.98
N ASP A 25 5.57 21.77 -8.90
CA ASP A 25 4.77 20.65 -9.34
C ASP A 25 5.07 19.41 -8.50
N SER A 26 4.19 18.41 -8.59
CA SER A 26 4.38 17.13 -7.91
C SER A 26 4.73 16.04 -8.91
N GLU A 27 5.47 15.06 -8.44
CA GLU A 27 5.86 13.91 -9.23
C GLU A 27 5.49 12.64 -8.47
N VAL A 28 4.86 11.69 -9.18
CA VAL A 28 4.53 10.38 -8.61
C VAL A 28 5.80 9.56 -8.46
N ILE A 29 6.01 9.01 -7.27
CA ILE A 29 7.21 8.24 -6.97
C ILE A 29 6.99 6.78 -7.34
N LEU A 30 7.94 6.22 -8.09
CA LEU A 30 8.00 4.79 -8.33
C LEU A 30 8.59 4.11 -7.09
N ILE A 31 7.85 3.15 -6.53
CA ILE A 31 8.32 2.34 -5.40
C ILE A 31 8.66 0.96 -5.94
N ASP A 32 9.94 0.64 -5.96
CA ASP A 32 10.44 -0.60 -6.53
C ASP A 32 9.77 -1.82 -5.88
N GLY A 33 9.29 -2.72 -6.73
CA GLY A 33 8.60 -3.94 -6.30
C GLY A 33 7.14 -3.75 -5.89
N LEU A 34 6.65 -2.52 -5.75
CA LEU A 34 5.26 -2.23 -5.35
C LEU A 34 4.45 -1.54 -6.44
N SER A 35 5.08 -0.60 -7.17
CA SER A 35 4.41 0.16 -8.21
C SER A 35 4.17 -0.66 -9.47
N ASP A 36 3.00 -0.45 -10.08
CA ASP A 36 2.68 -1.06 -11.37
C ASP A 36 3.26 -0.19 -12.48
N THR A 37 4.20 -0.74 -13.24
CA THR A 37 4.87 -0.08 -14.36
C THR A 37 4.52 -0.72 -15.70
N SER A 38 3.45 -1.53 -15.74
CA SER A 38 3.07 -2.27 -16.95
C SER A 38 2.61 -1.35 -18.09
N ASP A 39 2.05 -0.19 -17.77
CA ASP A 39 1.68 0.81 -18.78
C ASP A 39 2.55 2.05 -18.62
N LYS A 40 3.43 2.26 -19.60
CA LYS A 40 4.40 3.38 -19.59
C LYS A 40 3.73 4.75 -19.72
N ASN A 41 2.47 4.79 -20.19
CA ASN A 41 1.71 6.03 -20.34
C ASN A 41 1.00 6.46 -19.06
N LEU A 42 1.01 5.62 -18.02
CA LEU A 42 0.36 5.90 -16.75
C LEU A 42 1.40 6.12 -15.66
N PRO A 43 1.06 6.94 -14.64
CA PRO A 43 1.94 7.08 -13.47
C PRO A 43 2.13 5.73 -12.75
N PRO A 44 3.26 5.52 -12.08
CA PRO A 44 3.54 4.27 -11.37
C PRO A 44 2.75 4.18 -10.05
N VAL A 45 1.47 3.85 -10.15
CA VAL A 45 0.60 3.69 -8.97
C VAL A 45 0.84 2.34 -8.31
N VAL A 46 0.58 2.27 -7.00
CA VAL A 46 0.68 1.02 -6.24
C VAL A 46 -0.73 0.43 -6.12
N PRO A 47 -0.97 -0.78 -6.65
CA PRO A 47 -2.25 -1.44 -6.41
C PRO A 47 -2.50 -1.58 -4.90
N SER A 48 -3.70 -1.19 -4.44
CA SER A 48 -4.09 -1.29 -3.03
C SER A 48 -4.47 -2.72 -2.69
N LEU A 49 -3.47 -3.61 -2.77
CA LEU A 49 -3.59 -5.05 -2.52
C LEU A 49 -2.61 -5.46 -1.43
N LEU A 50 -3.08 -6.30 -0.52
CA LEU A 50 -2.26 -6.88 0.53
C LEU A 50 -2.62 -8.35 0.67
N TYR A 51 -1.62 -9.21 0.66
CA TYR A 51 -1.78 -10.65 0.88
C TYR A 51 -1.01 -11.04 2.14
N VAL A 52 -1.68 -11.75 3.05
CA VAL A 52 -1.08 -12.20 4.30
C VAL A 52 -0.42 -13.56 4.08
N ASN A 53 0.92 -13.57 4.02
CA ASN A 53 1.70 -14.80 3.86
C ASN A 53 1.75 -15.60 5.17
N ASP A 54 1.99 -14.92 6.29
CA ASP A 54 1.97 -15.52 7.62
C ASP A 54 1.20 -14.58 8.56
N GLY A 55 0.04 -15.04 9.02
CA GLY A 55 -0.86 -14.22 9.84
C GLY A 55 -0.32 -13.95 11.24
N GLN A 56 0.41 -14.89 11.84
CA GLN A 56 0.95 -14.73 13.18
C GLN A 56 2.22 -13.87 13.19
N LYS A 57 3.12 -14.11 12.24
CA LYS A 57 4.37 -13.35 12.11
C LYS A 57 4.19 -12.02 11.40
N ARG A 58 2.98 -11.76 10.89
CA ARG A 58 2.66 -10.55 10.15
C ARG A 58 3.51 -10.35 8.90
N VAL A 59 3.79 -11.43 8.18
CA VAL A 59 4.49 -11.40 6.90
C VAL A 59 3.48 -11.14 5.80
N ILE A 60 3.70 -10.09 5.00
CA ILE A 60 2.77 -9.64 3.98
C ILE A 60 3.46 -9.42 2.64
N THR A 61 2.66 -9.47 1.57
CA THR A 61 3.04 -9.06 0.21
C THR A 61 2.07 -7.97 -0.22
N CYS A 62 2.58 -6.86 -0.74
CA CYS A 62 1.77 -5.70 -1.12
C CYS A 62 1.98 -5.29 -2.57
N GLY A 63 1.01 -4.53 -3.09
CA GLY A 63 1.14 -3.84 -4.36
C GLY A 63 1.15 -4.79 -5.56
N VAL A 64 1.91 -4.43 -6.58
CA VAL A 64 1.96 -5.18 -7.84
C VAL A 64 2.46 -6.62 -7.68
N LYS A 65 3.28 -6.88 -6.68
CA LYS A 65 3.77 -8.25 -6.41
C LYS A 65 2.65 -9.25 -6.15
N VAL A 66 1.56 -8.80 -5.54
CA VAL A 66 0.38 -9.67 -5.32
C VAL A 66 -0.11 -10.25 -6.64
N ARG A 67 -0.18 -9.42 -7.68
CA ARG A 67 -0.59 -9.87 -9.02
C ARG A 67 0.50 -10.68 -9.72
N GLN A 68 1.74 -10.24 -9.63
CA GLN A 68 2.88 -10.90 -10.28
C GLN A 68 3.09 -12.33 -9.77
N GLU A 69 2.84 -12.55 -8.49
CA GLU A 69 2.98 -13.86 -7.86
C GLU A 69 1.68 -14.68 -7.89
N GLY A 70 0.62 -14.15 -8.51
CA GLY A 70 -0.67 -14.83 -8.63
C GLY A 70 -1.43 -14.99 -7.33
N LEU A 71 -1.11 -14.19 -6.30
CA LEU A 71 -1.72 -14.29 -4.99
C LEU A 71 -3.16 -13.78 -4.97
N ASP A 72 -3.52 -12.93 -5.92
CA ASP A 72 -4.88 -12.41 -6.07
C ASP A 72 -5.85 -13.45 -6.64
N ASN A 73 -5.36 -14.57 -7.14
CA ASN A 73 -6.15 -15.67 -7.67
C ASN A 73 -6.26 -16.87 -6.72
N GLN A 74 -5.71 -16.79 -5.53
CA GLN A 74 -5.77 -17.87 -4.55
C GLN A 74 -7.16 -17.94 -3.89
N GLN A 75 -7.67 -19.16 -3.70
CA GLN A 75 -8.96 -19.39 -3.06
C GLN A 75 -8.78 -19.55 -1.55
N ASN A 76 -8.54 -18.42 -0.87
CA ASN A 76 -8.40 -18.36 0.59
C ASN A 76 -8.84 -16.98 1.07
N ASN A 77 -8.71 -16.74 2.38
CA ASN A 77 -9.11 -15.48 3.01
C ASN A 77 -7.95 -14.51 3.24
N ARG A 78 -6.80 -14.73 2.61
CA ARG A 78 -5.57 -13.98 2.88
C ARG A 78 -5.44 -12.70 2.08
N LEU A 79 -6.24 -12.53 1.03
CA LEU A 79 -6.16 -11.35 0.18
C LEU A 79 -7.09 -10.25 0.69
N PHE A 80 -6.52 -9.08 0.92
CA PHE A 80 -7.26 -7.85 1.18
C PHE A 80 -7.24 -6.98 -0.08
N ARG A 81 -8.43 -6.74 -0.60
CA ARG A 81 -8.70 -5.73 -1.65
C ARG A 81 -9.85 -4.86 -1.19
N ASN A 82 -9.91 -3.63 -1.65
CA ASN A 82 -10.96 -2.69 -1.25
C ASN A 82 -11.06 -2.51 0.27
N PHE A 83 -9.98 -2.78 1.01
CA PHE A 83 -9.99 -2.74 2.48
C PHE A 83 -10.21 -1.33 3.02
N LYS A 84 -9.94 -0.30 2.23
CA LYS A 84 -10.27 1.08 2.62
C LYS A 84 -11.77 1.24 2.87
N ARG A 85 -12.61 0.59 2.05
CA ARG A 85 -14.06 0.62 2.25
C ARG A 85 -14.45 0.01 3.60
N GLY A 86 -13.81 -1.09 3.98
CA GLY A 86 -14.07 -1.73 5.26
C GLY A 86 -13.65 -0.87 6.44
N ILE A 87 -12.56 -0.11 6.30
CA ILE A 87 -12.08 0.79 7.36
C ILE A 87 -13.13 1.87 7.67
N VAL A 88 -13.78 2.41 6.64
CA VAL A 88 -14.75 3.51 6.80
C VAL A 88 -16.19 3.03 6.97
N SER A 89 -16.44 1.73 6.89
CA SER A 89 -17.77 1.14 7.04
C SER A 89 -18.29 1.26 8.48
N THR A 90 -19.60 1.45 8.62
CA THR A 90 -20.28 1.43 9.90
C THR A 90 -21.52 0.52 9.82
N PRO A 91 -21.53 -0.64 10.49
CA PRO A 91 -20.45 -1.21 11.30
C PRO A 91 -19.28 -1.71 10.46
N ALA A 92 -18.11 -1.83 11.08
CA ALA A 92 -16.94 -2.39 10.42
C ALA A 92 -17.12 -3.89 10.18
N PRO A 93 -16.57 -4.44 9.08
CA PRO A 93 -16.58 -5.89 8.89
C PRO A 93 -15.86 -6.64 10.00
N GLU A 94 -16.32 -7.86 10.29
CA GLU A 94 -15.68 -8.72 11.28
C GLU A 94 -14.23 -9.03 10.87
N PRO A 95 -13.29 -9.09 11.84
CA PRO A 95 -11.93 -9.50 11.54
C PRO A 95 -11.86 -10.91 10.97
N ARG A 96 -10.92 -11.13 10.07
CA ARG A 96 -10.67 -12.47 9.53
C ARG A 96 -9.69 -13.22 10.43
N LYS A 97 -9.89 -14.53 10.54
CA LYS A 97 -8.92 -15.42 11.16
C LYS A 97 -7.94 -15.91 10.10
N ILE A 98 -6.68 -15.54 10.23
CA ILE A 98 -5.60 -15.99 9.34
C ILE A 98 -4.49 -16.55 10.20
N ASP A 99 -4.25 -17.87 10.09
CA ASP A 99 -3.25 -18.58 10.91
C ASP A 99 -3.46 -18.36 12.41
N ASP A 100 -4.75 -18.42 12.85
CA ASP A 100 -5.17 -18.18 14.23
C ASP A 100 -4.92 -16.76 14.75
N SER A 101 -4.72 -15.81 13.86
CA SER A 101 -4.54 -14.40 14.18
C SER A 101 -5.66 -13.56 13.59
N ASP A 102 -6.12 -12.56 14.32
CA ASP A 102 -7.18 -11.66 13.85
C ASP A 102 -6.62 -10.59 12.93
N TRP A 103 -7.28 -10.43 11.77
CA TRP A 103 -6.94 -9.42 10.76
C TRP A 103 -8.20 -8.67 10.34
N ALA A 104 -8.36 -7.46 10.84
CA ALA A 104 -9.40 -6.54 10.38
C ALA A 104 -8.91 -5.72 9.19
N ASP A 105 -9.84 -5.08 8.46
CA ASP A 105 -9.47 -4.20 7.35
C ASP A 105 -8.55 -3.06 7.80
N LYS A 106 -8.74 -2.53 9.01
CA LYS A 106 -7.85 -1.50 9.57
C LYS A 106 -6.43 -2.02 9.79
N ASP A 107 -6.27 -3.29 10.15
CA ASP A 107 -4.95 -3.90 10.32
C ASP A 107 -4.24 -4.01 8.97
N ALA A 108 -4.97 -4.42 7.93
CA ALA A 108 -4.46 -4.48 6.57
C ALA A 108 -4.06 -3.09 6.07
N GLY A 109 -4.91 -2.09 6.29
CA GLY A 109 -4.62 -0.71 5.89
C GLY A 109 -3.39 -0.15 6.56
N ARG A 110 -3.26 -0.36 7.86
CA ARG A 110 -2.08 0.08 8.63
C ARG A 110 -0.80 -0.60 8.12
N ALA A 111 -0.85 -1.93 7.93
CA ALA A 111 0.29 -2.69 7.44
C ALA A 111 0.69 -2.26 6.02
N PHE A 112 -0.30 -2.00 5.17
CA PHE A 112 -0.08 -1.54 3.79
C PHE A 112 0.63 -0.19 3.76
N VAL A 113 0.11 0.81 4.47
CA VAL A 113 0.70 2.16 4.50
C VAL A 113 2.09 2.12 5.11
N LYS A 114 2.28 1.36 6.18
CA LYS A 114 3.59 1.19 6.81
C LYS A 114 4.60 0.57 5.84
N HIS A 115 4.17 -0.43 5.07
CA HIS A 115 5.02 -1.07 4.08
C HIS A 115 5.41 -0.11 2.95
N LEU A 116 4.46 0.73 2.49
CA LEU A 116 4.74 1.77 1.51
C LEU A 116 5.82 2.74 2.01
N ILE A 117 5.65 3.23 3.23
CA ILE A 117 6.58 4.21 3.81
C ILE A 117 7.98 3.61 3.96
N HIS A 118 8.07 2.36 4.44
CA HIS A 118 9.36 1.67 4.59
C HIS A 118 10.03 1.33 3.27
N SER A 119 9.27 1.28 2.18
CA SER A 119 9.77 0.95 0.84
C SER A 119 10.14 2.17 0.02
N LEU A 120 9.96 3.38 0.56
CA LEU A 120 10.33 4.60 -0.12
C LEU A 120 11.84 4.65 -0.38
N PRO A 121 12.27 5.29 -1.50
CA PRO A 121 13.70 5.45 -1.80
C PRO A 121 14.38 6.52 -0.95
N TYR A 122 13.78 6.90 0.18
CA TYR A 122 14.27 7.92 1.10
C TYR A 122 14.37 7.35 2.50
N LYS A 123 15.41 7.76 3.24
CA LYS A 123 15.51 7.49 4.67
C LYS A 123 14.56 8.41 5.44
N ASN A 124 14.17 8.02 6.65
CA ASN A 124 13.25 8.82 7.46
C ASN A 124 13.75 10.26 7.71
N ASP A 125 15.05 10.44 7.89
CA ASP A 125 15.67 11.75 8.10
C ASP A 125 15.71 12.61 6.83
N GLU A 126 15.45 12.02 5.65
CA GLU A 126 15.37 12.75 4.39
C GLU A 126 13.95 13.25 4.08
N ILE A 127 12.98 12.90 4.91
CA ILE A 127 11.57 13.29 4.72
C ILE A 127 11.22 14.40 5.70
N ASP A 128 10.96 15.61 5.17
CA ASP A 128 10.55 16.76 5.99
C ASP A 128 9.09 16.73 6.34
N GLN A 129 8.25 16.26 5.43
CA GLN A 129 6.80 16.30 5.59
C GLN A 129 6.15 15.12 4.88
N LEU A 130 5.19 14.49 5.55
CA LEU A 130 4.37 13.42 4.99
C LEU A 130 2.91 13.72 5.30
N VAL A 131 2.12 13.84 4.25
CA VAL A 131 0.68 14.15 4.34
C VAL A 131 -0.17 13.05 3.73
#